data_0edd63cb76a17cca7f8e743f42423368
#
_entry.id   0edd63cb76a17cca7f8e743f42423368
#
_cell.length_a   1.000
_cell.length_b   1.000
_cell.length_c   1.000
_cell.angle_alpha   90.00
_cell.angle_beta   90.00
_cell.angle_gamma   90.00
#
_symmetry.space_group_name_H-M   'P 1'
#
loop_
_entity.id
_entity.type
_entity.pdbx_description
1 polymer ?
#
loop_
_entity_poly.entity_id
_entity_poly.type
_entity_poly.pdbx_seq_one_letter_code
_entity_poly.pdbx_strand_id
1 'polypeptide(L)'
;MIKTETVLKTNIINNGDVGVLIFCDENSNVQLLERSMIKWVECAVQNYLVKSIQLQDNKSEFQQIKRNLLKTKYTIVLYSFNPLLTQKNIELCLDYLVCRGDKLIKLPFGYVFETDYFKKLSEIKEPVLFSADASEFLKISDQTQIGYAVEVLQRRIIQNLIFNNVQLINPQNIVVNANVVVESGVTIYPFNTLCGETVIKQNAILKEGNTISNSEIGANSAIANSIISDSTIASNVVIFPFNTIENNSFIGTNCVVKSYNKINNGYIGDNTTIESFNDIGN
;
A
#
# COMPACT_ATOMS: atom_id res chain seq x y z
N MET A 1 24.37 -10.02 33.49
CA MET A 1 22.97 -10.34 33.78
C MET A 1 22.27 -9.04 34.09
N ILE A 2 21.72 -8.39 33.08
CA ILE A 2 20.91 -7.18 33.26
C ILE A 2 19.52 -7.56 32.74
N LYS A 3 18.58 -7.71 33.67
CA LYS A 3 17.16 -7.85 33.37
C LYS A 3 16.64 -6.51 32.90
N THR A 4 16.25 -6.42 31.67
CA THR A 4 15.45 -5.33 31.11
C THR A 4 14.14 -5.90 30.59
N GLU A 5 13.30 -6.34 31.54
CA GLU A 5 11.86 -6.43 31.31
C GLU A 5 11.22 -5.17 31.86
N THR A 6 11.25 -4.10 31.11
CA THR A 6 10.34 -2.98 31.32
C THR A 6 9.09 -3.30 30.53
N VAL A 7 8.13 -3.97 31.18
CA VAL A 7 6.77 -4.07 30.67
C VAL A 7 6.20 -2.66 30.62
N LEU A 8 6.27 -2.03 29.44
CA LEU A 8 5.58 -0.78 29.15
C LEU A 8 4.09 -1.04 29.37
N LYS A 9 3.52 -0.46 30.42
CA LYS A 9 2.08 -0.31 30.55
C LYS A 9 1.63 0.50 29.35
N THR A 10 1.10 -0.15 28.34
CA THR A 10 0.40 0.50 27.23
C THR A 10 -0.77 1.26 27.80
N ASN A 11 -0.60 2.56 27.99
CA ASN A 11 -1.77 3.46 28.10
C ASN A 11 -2.46 3.36 26.74
N ILE A 12 -3.57 2.64 26.70
CA ILE A 12 -4.36 2.46 25.47
C ILE A 12 -4.86 3.87 25.07
N ILE A 13 -4.20 4.47 24.11
CA ILE A 13 -4.68 5.70 23.47
C ILE A 13 -5.82 5.29 22.56
N ASN A 14 -7.03 5.81 22.79
CA ASN A 14 -8.14 5.58 21.89
C ASN A 14 -7.85 6.27 20.55
N ASN A 15 -8.05 5.56 19.44
CA ASN A 15 -7.87 6.12 18.10
C ASN A 15 -8.69 7.39 17.86
N GLY A 16 -9.87 7.51 18.47
CA GLY A 16 -10.71 8.71 18.45
C GLY A 16 -10.11 9.94 19.16
N ASP A 17 -9.11 9.74 20.02
CA ASP A 17 -8.41 10.82 20.72
C ASP A 17 -7.25 11.41 19.90
N VAL A 18 -6.95 10.85 18.74
CA VAL A 18 -5.81 11.23 17.90
C VAL A 18 -6.29 11.82 16.58
N GLY A 19 -5.83 13.02 16.28
CA GLY A 19 -6.01 13.68 14.98
C GLY A 19 -4.69 13.73 14.22
N VAL A 20 -4.74 13.54 12.92
CA VAL A 20 -3.57 13.61 12.04
C VAL A 20 -3.77 14.71 10.99
N LEU A 21 -2.82 15.61 10.89
CA LEU A 21 -2.74 16.62 9.85
C LEU A 21 -1.64 16.19 8.87
N ILE A 22 -2.00 16.00 7.60
CA ILE A 22 -1.03 15.69 6.55
C ILE A 22 -0.86 16.91 5.67
N PHE A 23 0.34 17.50 5.68
CA PHE A 23 0.70 18.59 4.78
C PHE A 23 1.13 18.03 3.43
N CYS A 24 0.45 18.50 2.38
CA CYS A 24 0.68 18.10 1.00
C CYS A 24 1.52 19.15 0.28
N ASP A 25 2.58 18.71 -0.38
CA ASP A 25 3.40 19.51 -1.29
C ASP A 25 3.06 19.20 -2.76
N GLU A 26 3.83 19.73 -3.70
CA GLU A 26 3.65 19.51 -5.14
C GLU A 26 3.88 18.03 -5.55
N ASN A 27 4.68 17.28 -4.79
CA ASN A 27 5.00 15.88 -5.05
C ASN A 27 3.99 14.89 -4.46
N SER A 28 2.98 15.35 -3.74
CA SER A 28 2.01 14.50 -3.03
C SER A 28 1.29 13.49 -3.93
N ASN A 29 1.14 13.82 -5.23
CA ASN A 29 0.48 12.98 -6.24
C ASN A 29 1.43 12.07 -7.03
N VAL A 30 2.74 12.11 -6.76
CA VAL A 30 3.70 11.20 -7.38
C VAL A 30 3.31 9.75 -7.06
N GLN A 31 3.25 8.91 -8.09
CA GLN A 31 2.82 7.52 -7.97
C GLN A 31 3.99 6.61 -7.60
N LEU A 32 3.83 5.81 -6.57
CA LEU A 32 4.73 4.73 -6.15
C LEU A 32 3.93 3.44 -6.16
N LEU A 33 4.23 2.51 -7.07
CA LEU A 33 3.47 1.26 -7.24
C LEU A 33 1.95 1.50 -7.40
N GLU A 34 1.59 2.44 -8.27
CA GLU A 34 0.21 2.87 -8.58
C GLU A 34 -0.56 3.50 -7.41
N ARG A 35 0.11 3.88 -6.35
CA ARG A 35 -0.48 4.60 -5.23
C ARG A 35 0.27 5.91 -5.00
N SER A 36 -0.45 7.04 -4.89
CA SER A 36 0.18 8.33 -4.64
C SER A 36 0.88 8.39 -3.28
N MET A 37 1.93 9.22 -3.17
CA MET A 37 2.68 9.37 -1.91
C MET A 37 1.77 9.72 -0.74
N ILE A 38 0.82 10.66 -0.95
CA ILE A 38 -0.15 10.99 0.10
C ILE A 38 -0.98 9.78 0.54
N LYS A 39 -1.40 8.93 -0.40
CA LYS A 39 -2.17 7.71 -0.08
C LYS A 39 -1.38 6.69 0.73
N TRP A 40 -0.07 6.61 0.52
CA TRP A 40 0.79 5.78 1.37
C TRP A 40 0.83 6.29 2.81
N VAL A 41 0.93 7.62 3.02
CA VAL A 41 0.88 8.22 4.36
C VAL A 41 -0.51 8.05 4.98
N GLU A 42 -1.59 8.26 4.23
CA GLU A 42 -2.97 8.03 4.71
C GLU A 42 -3.19 6.58 5.16
N CYS A 43 -2.62 5.59 4.45
CA CYS A 43 -2.67 4.19 4.87
C CYS A 43 -1.99 3.94 6.22
N ALA A 44 -0.89 4.62 6.50
CA ALA A 44 -0.19 4.49 7.79
C ALA A 44 -1.00 5.04 8.98
N VAL A 45 -1.96 5.92 8.71
CA VAL A 45 -2.77 6.60 9.73
C VAL A 45 -4.28 6.35 9.61
N GLN A 46 -4.68 5.34 8.86
CA GLN A 46 -6.09 5.05 8.54
C GLN A 46 -7.00 4.83 9.76
N ASN A 47 -6.42 4.51 10.92
CA ASN A 47 -7.14 4.28 12.16
C ASN A 47 -7.44 5.56 12.94
N TYR A 48 -6.99 6.71 12.47
CA TYR A 48 -7.11 8.00 13.15
C TYR A 48 -7.99 8.97 12.37
N LEU A 49 -8.35 10.09 13.00
CA LEU A 49 -9.06 11.17 12.30
C LEU A 49 -8.07 11.97 11.46
N VAL A 50 -8.14 11.84 10.14
CA VAL A 50 -7.17 12.43 9.19
C VAL A 50 -7.73 13.68 8.52
N LYS A 51 -6.89 14.71 8.38
CA LYS A 51 -7.15 15.90 7.58
C LYS A 51 -5.94 16.24 6.74
N SER A 52 -6.07 16.18 5.41
CA SER A 52 -5.03 16.60 4.47
C SER A 52 -5.14 18.10 4.16
N ILE A 53 -4.02 18.78 4.07
CA ILE A 53 -3.92 20.25 3.96
C ILE A 53 -2.85 20.59 2.92
N GLN A 54 -3.20 21.40 1.94
CA GLN A 54 -2.21 21.93 0.99
C GLN A 54 -1.26 22.90 1.70
N LEU A 55 0.03 22.65 1.63
CA LEU A 55 1.06 23.51 2.19
C LEU A 55 1.05 24.87 1.45
N GLN A 56 1.15 25.94 2.21
CA GLN A 56 1.19 27.31 1.68
C GLN A 56 2.52 27.96 2.02
N ASP A 57 3.37 28.20 1.04
CA ASP A 57 4.74 28.70 1.22
C ASP A 57 4.81 30.10 1.87
N ASN A 58 3.78 30.91 1.68
CA ASN A 58 3.73 32.27 2.21
C ASN A 58 3.21 32.38 3.64
N LYS A 59 2.94 31.24 4.32
CA LYS A 59 2.44 31.23 5.71
C LYS A 59 3.35 30.38 6.58
N SER A 60 3.56 30.84 7.82
CA SER A 60 4.26 30.07 8.83
C SER A 60 3.59 28.71 9.05
N GLU A 61 4.39 27.64 9.05
CA GLU A 61 3.96 26.25 9.35
C GLU A 61 3.16 26.20 10.66
N PHE A 62 3.68 26.84 11.72
CA PHE A 62 3.02 26.92 13.02
C PHE A 62 1.60 27.48 12.93
N GLN A 63 1.40 28.57 12.14
CA GLN A 63 0.07 29.16 11.95
C GLN A 63 -0.84 28.24 11.15
N GLN A 64 -0.32 27.53 10.15
CA GLN A 64 -1.10 26.57 9.36
C GLN A 64 -1.55 25.41 10.24
N ILE A 65 -0.69 24.85 11.08
CA ILE A 65 -1.06 23.83 12.06
C ILE A 65 -2.17 24.35 12.96
N LYS A 66 -1.98 25.52 13.60
CA LYS A 66 -2.95 26.09 14.54
C LYS A 66 -4.35 26.27 13.97
N ARG A 67 -4.45 26.70 12.71
CA ARG A 67 -5.75 26.92 12.03
C ARG A 67 -6.47 25.62 11.68
N ASN A 68 -5.74 24.51 11.59
CA ASN A 68 -6.27 23.25 11.12
C ASN A 68 -6.42 22.19 12.21
N LEU A 69 -6.15 22.53 13.47
CA LEU A 69 -6.27 21.59 14.59
C LEU A 69 -7.64 20.92 14.63
N LEU A 70 -7.62 19.62 14.86
CA LEU A 70 -8.80 18.80 15.05
C LEU A 70 -9.27 18.85 16.51
N LYS A 71 -10.50 18.43 16.77
CA LYS A 71 -11.05 18.35 18.13
C LYS A 71 -10.67 17.02 18.79
N THR A 72 -9.38 16.78 18.93
CA THR A 72 -8.78 15.55 19.48
C THR A 72 -7.83 15.89 20.60
N LYS A 73 -7.53 14.93 21.47
CA LYS A 73 -6.61 15.10 22.61
C LYS A 73 -5.16 15.26 22.13
N TYR A 74 -4.77 14.46 21.16
CA TYR A 74 -3.45 14.48 20.56
C TYR A 74 -3.54 14.85 19.09
N THR A 75 -2.53 15.52 18.58
CA THR A 75 -2.39 15.84 17.16
C THR A 75 -1.00 15.38 16.67
N ILE A 76 -1.01 14.69 15.53
CA ILE A 76 0.20 14.33 14.78
C ILE A 76 0.24 15.18 13.51
N VAL A 77 1.39 15.74 13.22
CA VAL A 77 1.65 16.48 11.97
C VAL A 77 2.62 15.67 11.13
N LEU A 78 2.22 15.34 9.93
CA LEU A 78 2.98 14.57 8.96
C LEU A 78 3.04 15.31 7.61
N TYR A 79 3.87 14.80 6.71
CA TYR A 79 4.00 15.32 5.35
C TYR A 79 3.79 14.21 4.32
N SER A 80 3.20 14.57 3.18
CA SER A 80 2.96 13.64 2.06
C SER A 80 4.25 13.04 1.47
N PHE A 81 5.37 13.74 1.61
CA PHE A 81 6.68 13.29 1.13
C PHE A 81 7.37 12.20 1.99
N ASN A 82 6.67 11.67 3.01
CA ASN A 82 7.17 10.55 3.84
C ASN A 82 6.36 9.26 3.60
N PRO A 83 6.30 8.70 2.39
CA PRO A 83 5.45 7.55 2.06
C PRO A 83 5.89 6.24 2.73
N LEU A 84 7.07 6.21 3.34
CA LEU A 84 7.61 5.02 4.02
C LEU A 84 7.16 4.88 5.48
N LEU A 85 6.40 5.83 6.01
CA LEU A 85 5.82 5.73 7.35
C LEU A 85 4.94 4.48 7.49
N THR A 86 4.99 3.88 8.67
CA THR A 86 4.15 2.73 9.02
C THR A 86 3.26 3.07 10.22
N GLN A 87 2.15 2.37 10.38
CA GLN A 87 1.29 2.51 11.56
C GLN A 87 2.09 2.31 12.84
N LYS A 88 3.00 1.33 12.87
CA LYS A 88 3.87 1.04 14.03
C LYS A 88 4.72 2.25 14.44
N ASN A 89 5.26 3.00 13.47
CA ASN A 89 6.05 4.21 13.80
C ASN A 89 5.18 5.29 14.40
N ILE A 90 3.96 5.45 13.88
CA ILE A 90 3.00 6.41 14.41
C ILE A 90 2.63 6.06 15.86
N GLU A 91 2.35 4.80 16.14
CA GLU A 91 2.09 4.32 17.50
C GLU A 91 3.28 4.56 18.43
N LEU A 92 4.51 4.24 17.98
CA LEU A 92 5.73 4.49 18.76
C LEU A 92 5.94 5.99 19.09
N CYS A 93 5.62 6.89 18.16
CA CYS A 93 5.70 8.32 18.40
C CYS A 93 4.71 8.79 19.47
N LEU A 94 3.48 8.28 19.45
CA LEU A 94 2.46 8.57 20.44
C LEU A 94 2.84 8.01 21.81
N ASP A 95 3.27 6.76 21.88
CA ASP A 95 3.71 6.12 23.11
C ASP A 95 4.89 6.87 23.73
N TYR A 96 5.83 7.31 22.91
CA TYR A 96 6.97 8.08 23.37
C TYR A 96 6.54 9.40 24.03
N LEU A 97 5.62 10.15 23.40
CA LEU A 97 5.07 11.39 23.98
C LEU A 97 4.41 11.10 25.35
N VAL A 98 3.54 10.09 25.40
CA VAL A 98 2.74 9.80 26.60
C VAL A 98 3.58 9.21 27.72
N CYS A 99 4.46 8.26 27.44
CA CYS A 99 5.30 7.61 28.47
C CYS A 99 6.27 8.58 29.13
N ARG A 100 6.78 9.57 28.40
CA ARG A 100 7.66 10.61 28.95
C ARG A 100 6.90 11.72 29.66
N GLY A 101 5.61 11.87 29.42
CA GLY A 101 4.81 13.00 29.90
C GLY A 101 5.13 14.31 29.16
N ASP A 102 5.78 14.22 28.01
CA ASP A 102 6.07 15.39 27.17
C ASP A 102 4.79 15.89 26.51
N LYS A 103 4.68 17.19 26.27
CA LYS A 103 3.49 17.81 25.64
C LYS A 103 3.66 18.10 24.17
N LEU A 104 4.90 18.06 23.69
CA LEU A 104 5.29 18.31 22.31
C LEU A 104 6.62 17.59 22.03
N ILE A 105 6.63 16.77 20.99
CA ILE A 105 7.85 16.19 20.43
C ILE A 105 7.99 16.57 18.96
N LYS A 106 9.22 16.69 18.49
CA LYS A 106 9.56 16.92 17.10
C LYS A 106 9.99 15.59 16.46
N LEU A 107 9.36 15.25 15.36
CA LEU A 107 9.76 14.16 14.47
C LEU A 107 10.87 14.64 13.52
N PRO A 108 11.56 13.76 12.80
CA PRO A 108 12.47 14.17 11.71
C PRO A 108 11.76 15.10 10.71
N PHE A 109 10.50 14.81 10.40
CA PHE A 109 9.58 15.69 9.69
C PHE A 109 8.23 15.67 10.39
N GLY A 110 7.84 16.79 10.97
CA GLY A 110 6.57 16.95 11.67
C GLY A 110 6.65 16.98 13.18
N TYR A 111 5.51 16.78 13.84
CA TYR A 111 5.36 16.94 15.29
C TYR A 111 4.30 15.98 15.84
N VAL A 112 4.41 15.64 17.12
CA VAL A 112 3.32 15.04 17.90
C VAL A 112 3.13 15.86 19.18
N PHE A 113 1.90 16.19 19.52
CA PHE A 113 1.63 17.04 20.69
C PHE A 113 0.24 16.86 21.28
N GLU A 114 0.08 17.29 22.55
CA GLU A 114 -1.23 17.53 23.14
C GLU A 114 -1.89 18.76 22.48
N THR A 115 -3.08 18.57 21.90
CA THR A 115 -3.77 19.60 21.11
C THR A 115 -4.04 20.87 21.90
N ASP A 116 -4.50 20.75 23.16
CA ASP A 116 -4.82 21.91 24.00
C ASP A 116 -3.57 22.64 24.51
N TYR A 117 -2.44 21.93 24.66
CA TYR A 117 -1.16 22.57 24.94
C TYR A 117 -0.71 23.41 23.73
N PHE A 118 -0.74 22.84 22.52
CA PHE A 118 -0.31 23.51 21.30
C PHE A 118 -1.15 24.77 20.98
N LYS A 119 -2.46 24.75 21.25
CA LYS A 119 -3.33 25.93 21.09
C LYS A 119 -2.85 27.14 21.89
N LYS A 120 -2.26 26.93 23.05
CA LYS A 120 -1.78 27.99 23.95
C LYS A 120 -0.41 28.52 23.58
N LEU A 121 0.37 27.82 22.77
CA LEU A 121 1.68 28.27 22.35
C LEU A 121 1.61 29.50 21.44
N SER A 122 2.58 30.39 21.55
CA SER A 122 2.82 31.47 20.60
C SER A 122 3.81 31.06 19.50
N GLU A 123 4.75 30.16 19.85
CA GLU A 123 5.79 29.63 18.97
C GLU A 123 6.27 28.28 19.50
N ILE A 124 6.93 27.48 18.64
CA ILE A 124 7.58 26.22 19.04
C ILE A 124 9.03 26.55 19.46
N LYS A 125 9.33 26.37 20.76
CA LYS A 125 10.67 26.53 21.30
C LYS A 125 11.20 25.19 21.79
N GLU A 126 12.39 24.82 21.35
CA GLU A 126 13.18 23.67 21.82
C GLU A 126 12.35 22.39 22.07
N PRO A 127 11.67 21.85 21.05
CA PRO A 127 10.89 20.65 21.23
C PRO A 127 11.81 19.45 21.50
N VAL A 128 11.34 18.50 22.31
CA VAL A 128 12.05 17.24 22.51
C VAL A 128 12.12 16.49 21.18
N LEU A 129 13.33 16.07 20.80
CA LEU A 129 13.53 15.33 19.56
C LEU A 129 13.18 13.86 19.75
N PHE A 130 12.34 13.34 18.87
CA PHE A 130 12.09 11.91 18.74
C PHE A 130 13.18 11.27 17.87
N SER A 131 13.95 10.34 18.45
CA SER A 131 14.94 9.56 17.71
C SER A 131 14.24 8.37 17.05
N ALA A 132 13.88 8.53 15.78
CA ALA A 132 13.28 7.49 14.97
C ALA A 132 14.33 6.82 14.07
N ASP A 133 13.95 5.66 13.50
CA ASP A 133 14.70 5.12 12.38
C ASP A 133 14.59 6.10 11.19
N ALA A 134 15.74 6.68 10.83
CA ALA A 134 15.81 7.71 9.80
C ALA A 134 15.30 7.21 8.42
N SER A 135 15.36 5.90 8.16
CA SER A 135 14.93 5.31 6.89
C SER A 135 13.41 5.40 6.66
N GLU A 136 12.62 5.39 7.75
CA GLU A 136 11.15 5.44 7.64
C GLU A 136 10.60 6.88 7.55
N PHE A 137 11.38 7.85 8.07
CA PHE A 137 11.06 9.27 7.93
C PHE A 137 11.81 9.94 6.76
N LEU A 138 12.25 9.16 5.78
CA LEU A 138 12.97 9.70 4.63
C LEU A 138 12.05 10.62 3.82
N LYS A 139 12.54 11.84 3.53
CA LYS A 139 11.88 12.75 2.60
C LYS A 139 12.13 12.26 1.17
N ILE A 140 11.07 12.02 0.44
CA ILE A 140 11.12 11.64 -0.98
C ILE A 140 10.89 12.89 -1.82
N SER A 141 11.92 13.36 -2.52
CA SER A 141 11.86 14.61 -3.31
C SER A 141 12.57 14.53 -4.66
N ASP A 142 13.38 13.50 -4.90
CA ASP A 142 14.11 13.31 -6.15
C ASP A 142 13.96 11.88 -6.70
N GLN A 143 14.40 11.66 -7.94
CA GLN A 143 14.25 10.39 -8.65
C GLN A 143 15.01 9.24 -7.95
N THR A 144 16.14 9.50 -7.31
CA THR A 144 16.92 8.49 -6.60
C THR A 144 16.16 8.00 -5.36
N GLN A 145 15.58 8.95 -4.62
CA GLN A 145 14.77 8.65 -3.44
C GLN A 145 13.45 7.95 -3.82
N ILE A 146 12.83 8.31 -4.96
CA ILE A 146 11.68 7.60 -5.52
C ILE A 146 12.03 6.15 -5.79
N GLY A 147 13.15 5.86 -6.47
CA GLY A 147 13.61 4.50 -6.73
C GLY A 147 13.80 3.69 -5.44
N TYR A 148 14.45 4.27 -4.44
CA TYR A 148 14.61 3.65 -3.13
C TYR A 148 13.26 3.39 -2.43
N ALA A 149 12.33 4.35 -2.47
CA ALA A 149 11.01 4.18 -1.86
C ALA A 149 10.22 3.05 -2.52
N VAL A 150 10.25 2.96 -3.85
CA VAL A 150 9.62 1.87 -4.62
C VAL A 150 10.18 0.52 -4.19
N GLU A 151 11.51 0.39 -4.06
CA GLU A 151 12.14 -0.86 -3.62
C GLU A 151 11.70 -1.27 -2.20
N VAL A 152 11.67 -0.32 -1.26
CA VAL A 152 11.23 -0.57 0.12
C VAL A 152 9.76 -0.99 0.16
N LEU A 153 8.88 -0.28 -0.56
CA LEU A 153 7.46 -0.56 -0.61
C LEU A 153 7.16 -1.91 -1.28
N GLN A 154 7.84 -2.23 -2.39
CA GLN A 154 7.75 -3.53 -3.05
C GLN A 154 8.13 -4.66 -2.11
N ARG A 155 9.24 -4.51 -1.38
CA ARG A 155 9.67 -5.50 -0.38
C ARG A 155 8.63 -5.70 0.72
N ARG A 156 7.99 -4.63 1.19
CA ARG A 156 6.91 -4.72 2.21
C ARG A 156 5.68 -5.44 1.67
N ILE A 157 5.26 -5.18 0.43
CA ILE A 157 4.15 -5.88 -0.22
C ILE A 157 4.47 -7.39 -0.31
N ILE A 158 5.64 -7.75 -0.80
CA ILE A 158 6.09 -9.14 -0.92
C ILE A 158 6.10 -9.84 0.46
N GLN A 159 6.65 -9.19 1.49
CA GLN A 159 6.65 -9.73 2.85
C GLN A 159 5.24 -9.95 3.40
N ASN A 160 4.32 -9.01 3.14
CA ASN A 160 2.93 -9.14 3.56
C ASN A 160 2.22 -10.30 2.86
N LEU A 161 2.47 -10.52 1.58
CA LEU A 161 1.93 -11.68 0.84
C LEU A 161 2.41 -13.00 1.44
N ILE A 162 3.70 -13.12 1.74
CA ILE A 162 4.28 -14.31 2.38
C ILE A 162 3.63 -14.53 3.76
N PHE A 163 3.47 -13.46 4.56
CA PHE A 163 2.82 -13.53 5.87
C PHE A 163 1.36 -14.01 5.77
N ASN A 164 0.66 -13.64 4.69
CA ASN A 164 -0.71 -14.05 4.41
C ASN A 164 -0.82 -15.40 3.68
N ASN A 165 0.21 -16.26 3.80
CA ASN A 165 0.21 -17.61 3.25
C ASN A 165 0.13 -17.67 1.70
N VAL A 166 0.75 -16.71 1.01
CA VAL A 166 1.00 -16.74 -0.44
C VAL A 166 2.39 -17.34 -0.68
N GLN A 167 2.48 -18.35 -1.53
CA GLN A 167 3.75 -18.96 -1.91
C GLN A 167 4.38 -18.19 -3.07
N LEU A 168 5.52 -17.58 -2.85
CA LEU A 168 6.26 -16.84 -3.88
C LEU A 168 7.55 -17.58 -4.23
N ILE A 169 7.67 -17.95 -5.50
CA ILE A 169 8.87 -18.61 -6.05
C ILE A 169 9.77 -17.53 -6.65
N ASN A 170 10.97 -17.38 -6.10
CA ASN A 170 11.90 -16.30 -6.49
C ASN A 170 11.24 -14.89 -6.44
N PRO A 171 10.87 -14.41 -5.25
CA PRO A 171 10.08 -13.20 -5.07
C PRO A 171 10.75 -11.92 -5.60
N GLN A 172 12.05 -11.93 -5.82
CA GLN A 172 12.81 -10.79 -6.37
C GLN A 172 12.42 -10.47 -7.82
N ASN A 173 11.86 -11.45 -8.54
CA ASN A 173 11.43 -11.31 -9.93
C ASN A 173 9.89 -11.27 -10.05
N ILE A 174 9.19 -10.88 -9.02
CA ILE A 174 7.74 -10.74 -9.00
C ILE A 174 7.42 -9.28 -8.67
N VAL A 175 6.59 -8.64 -9.47
CA VAL A 175 6.12 -7.27 -9.25
C VAL A 175 4.65 -7.30 -8.86
N VAL A 176 4.32 -6.72 -7.71
CA VAL A 176 2.93 -6.60 -7.24
C VAL A 176 2.70 -5.16 -6.81
N ASN A 177 1.74 -4.50 -7.42
CA ASN A 177 1.40 -3.12 -7.09
C ASN A 177 0.49 -3.01 -5.86
N ALA A 178 0.33 -1.79 -5.37
CA ALA A 178 -0.22 -1.51 -4.04
C ALA A 178 -1.70 -1.89 -3.86
N ASN A 179 -2.48 -1.91 -4.95
CA ASN A 179 -3.92 -2.16 -4.90
C ASN A 179 -4.29 -3.62 -5.21
N VAL A 180 -3.30 -4.45 -5.55
CA VAL A 180 -3.51 -5.87 -5.85
C VAL A 180 -3.87 -6.64 -4.59
N VAL A 181 -4.90 -7.46 -4.68
CA VAL A 181 -5.33 -8.36 -3.60
C VAL A 181 -5.00 -9.80 -4.00
N VAL A 182 -4.26 -10.50 -3.15
CA VAL A 182 -3.94 -11.92 -3.34
C VAL A 182 -4.41 -12.71 -2.13
N GLU A 183 -5.29 -13.67 -2.36
CA GLU A 183 -5.84 -14.51 -1.29
C GLU A 183 -4.85 -15.61 -0.88
N SER A 184 -5.09 -16.23 0.27
CA SER A 184 -4.23 -17.29 0.82
C SER A 184 -4.18 -18.55 -0.06
N GLY A 185 -3.07 -19.27 -0.01
CA GLY A 185 -2.86 -20.50 -0.79
C GLY A 185 -2.48 -20.27 -2.25
N VAL A 186 -2.45 -19.02 -2.73
CA VAL A 186 -1.98 -18.71 -4.08
C VAL A 186 -0.49 -18.99 -4.22
N THR A 187 -0.08 -19.52 -5.38
CA THR A 187 1.34 -19.71 -5.74
C THR A 187 1.69 -18.83 -6.93
N ILE A 188 2.73 -17.99 -6.78
CA ILE A 188 3.19 -17.09 -7.85
C ILE A 188 4.65 -17.42 -8.20
N TYR A 189 4.87 -17.76 -9.46
CA TYR A 189 6.18 -18.00 -10.04
C TYR A 189 6.86 -16.72 -10.52
N PRO A 190 8.15 -16.74 -10.90
CA PRO A 190 8.88 -15.53 -11.30
C PRO A 190 8.30 -14.85 -12.54
N PHE A 191 8.68 -13.59 -12.72
CA PHE A 191 8.33 -12.76 -13.88
C PHE A 191 6.83 -12.47 -14.03
N ASN A 192 6.07 -12.60 -12.95
CA ASN A 192 4.70 -12.12 -12.89
C ASN A 192 4.68 -10.62 -12.55
N THR A 193 3.86 -9.87 -13.27
CA THR A 193 3.53 -8.47 -12.98
C THR A 193 2.04 -8.37 -12.71
N LEU A 194 1.68 -7.98 -11.49
CA LEU A 194 0.30 -7.79 -11.04
C LEU A 194 0.08 -6.30 -10.73
N CYS A 195 -0.90 -5.68 -11.38
CA CYS A 195 -1.14 -4.24 -11.25
C CYS A 195 -2.63 -3.88 -11.32
N GLY A 196 -2.93 -2.61 -11.07
CA GLY A 196 -4.32 -2.11 -10.98
C GLY A 196 -5.11 -2.74 -9.85
N GLU A 197 -6.42 -2.79 -10.03
CA GLU A 197 -7.38 -3.39 -9.09
C GLU A 197 -7.51 -4.92 -9.31
N THR A 198 -6.36 -5.61 -9.41
CA THR A 198 -6.32 -7.05 -9.68
C THR A 198 -6.58 -7.85 -8.41
N VAL A 199 -7.39 -8.90 -8.54
CA VAL A 199 -7.72 -9.83 -7.45
C VAL A 199 -7.37 -11.25 -7.87
N ILE A 200 -6.52 -11.93 -7.09
CA ILE A 200 -6.16 -13.34 -7.28
C ILE A 200 -6.79 -14.16 -6.15
N LYS A 201 -7.75 -15.01 -6.51
CA LYS A 201 -8.49 -15.83 -5.56
C LYS A 201 -7.69 -17.04 -5.07
N GLN A 202 -8.16 -17.61 -3.97
CA GLN A 202 -7.51 -18.71 -3.24
C GLN A 202 -7.04 -19.86 -4.15
N ASN A 203 -5.88 -20.41 -3.81
CA ASN A 203 -5.28 -21.58 -4.49
C ASN A 203 -5.01 -21.41 -6.01
N ALA A 204 -5.11 -20.21 -6.55
CA ALA A 204 -4.72 -19.97 -7.93
C ALA A 204 -3.19 -20.14 -8.10
N ILE A 205 -2.77 -20.55 -9.28
CA ILE A 205 -1.37 -20.77 -9.62
C ILE A 205 -1.01 -19.88 -10.80
N LEU A 206 -0.20 -18.86 -10.55
CA LEU A 206 0.36 -18.04 -11.61
C LEU A 206 1.74 -18.57 -11.98
N LYS A 207 1.83 -19.31 -13.10
CA LYS A 207 3.09 -19.75 -13.67
C LYS A 207 3.90 -18.55 -14.14
N GLU A 208 5.10 -18.77 -14.69
CA GLU A 208 6.02 -17.72 -15.09
C GLU A 208 5.42 -16.78 -16.17
N GLY A 209 5.77 -15.48 -16.09
CA GLY A 209 5.66 -14.55 -17.19
C GLY A 209 4.28 -13.96 -17.46
N ASN A 210 3.36 -13.95 -16.50
CA ASN A 210 2.07 -13.31 -16.70
C ASN A 210 2.14 -11.79 -16.44
N THR A 211 1.36 -11.03 -17.21
CA THR A 211 1.03 -9.64 -16.92
C THR A 211 -0.49 -9.55 -16.71
N ILE A 212 -0.91 -9.24 -15.48
CA ILE A 212 -2.33 -9.21 -15.11
C ILE A 212 -2.66 -7.84 -14.53
N SER A 213 -3.64 -7.16 -15.13
CA SER A 213 -4.07 -5.82 -14.72
C SER A 213 -5.59 -5.70 -14.65
N ASN A 214 -6.11 -5.03 -13.61
CA ASN A 214 -7.54 -4.73 -13.42
C ASN A 214 -8.45 -5.97 -13.63
N SER A 215 -8.00 -7.15 -13.20
CA SER A 215 -8.66 -8.41 -13.55
C SER A 215 -8.86 -9.29 -12.32
N GLU A 216 -9.89 -10.13 -12.37
CA GLU A 216 -10.12 -11.14 -11.34
C GLU A 216 -9.75 -12.53 -11.86
N ILE A 217 -8.89 -13.22 -11.10
CA ILE A 217 -8.53 -14.62 -11.36
C ILE A 217 -9.18 -15.49 -10.30
N GLY A 218 -10.10 -16.32 -10.74
CA GLY A 218 -10.91 -17.19 -9.90
C GLY A 218 -10.11 -18.31 -9.21
N ALA A 219 -10.70 -18.86 -8.14
CA ALA A 219 -10.08 -19.86 -7.31
C ALA A 219 -9.67 -21.12 -8.08
N ASN A 220 -8.55 -21.73 -7.68
CA ASN A 220 -7.99 -22.94 -8.27
C ASN A 220 -7.64 -22.85 -9.77
N SER A 221 -7.57 -21.63 -10.33
CA SER A 221 -7.20 -21.45 -11.73
C SER A 221 -5.68 -21.44 -11.92
N ALA A 222 -5.22 -21.88 -13.08
CA ALA A 222 -3.80 -21.94 -13.42
C ALA A 222 -3.53 -21.15 -14.70
N ILE A 223 -2.61 -20.17 -14.65
CA ILE A 223 -2.32 -19.28 -15.76
C ILE A 223 -0.84 -19.27 -16.04
N ALA A 224 -0.47 -19.40 -17.30
CA ALA A 224 0.93 -19.42 -17.74
C ALA A 224 1.17 -18.40 -18.85
N ASN A 225 2.22 -17.60 -18.70
CA ASN A 225 2.81 -16.72 -19.70
C ASN A 225 1.77 -16.03 -20.63
N SER A 226 0.85 -15.30 -20.03
CA SER A 226 -0.29 -14.69 -20.71
C SER A 226 -0.52 -13.24 -20.24
N ILE A 227 -1.14 -12.46 -21.07
CA ILE A 227 -1.56 -11.08 -20.78
C ILE A 227 -3.05 -11.09 -20.51
N ILE A 228 -3.47 -10.60 -19.35
CA ILE A 228 -4.87 -10.50 -18.95
C ILE A 228 -5.12 -9.08 -18.44
N SER A 229 -6.02 -8.36 -19.09
CA SER A 229 -6.38 -7.00 -18.69
C SER A 229 -7.89 -6.78 -18.70
N ASP A 230 -8.37 -6.02 -17.71
CA ASP A 230 -9.77 -5.61 -17.59
C ASP A 230 -10.75 -6.78 -17.80
N SER A 231 -10.46 -7.97 -17.25
CA SER A 231 -11.16 -9.21 -17.57
C SER A 231 -11.41 -10.08 -16.33
N THR A 232 -12.38 -10.98 -16.43
CA THR A 232 -12.73 -11.91 -15.36
C THR A 232 -12.52 -13.35 -15.80
N ILE A 233 -11.68 -14.07 -15.07
CA ILE A 233 -11.45 -15.50 -15.20
C ILE A 233 -12.14 -16.19 -14.03
N ALA A 234 -13.14 -17.03 -14.28
CA ALA A 234 -13.85 -17.76 -13.25
C ALA A 234 -12.98 -18.87 -12.62
N SER A 235 -13.55 -19.69 -11.74
CA SER A 235 -12.80 -20.71 -11.00
C SER A 235 -12.48 -21.94 -11.85
N ASN A 236 -11.40 -22.65 -11.46
CA ASN A 236 -10.95 -23.89 -12.10
C ASN A 236 -10.60 -23.75 -13.60
N VAL A 237 -10.15 -22.56 -14.01
CA VAL A 237 -9.76 -22.29 -15.41
C VAL A 237 -8.27 -22.59 -15.60
N VAL A 238 -7.95 -23.21 -16.75
CA VAL A 238 -6.54 -23.42 -17.13
C VAL A 238 -6.26 -22.62 -18.39
N ILE A 239 -5.29 -21.69 -18.29
CA ILE A 239 -4.84 -20.85 -19.40
C ILE A 239 -3.40 -21.23 -19.74
N PHE A 240 -3.21 -21.79 -20.93
CA PHE A 240 -1.91 -22.14 -21.45
C PHE A 240 -1.13 -20.90 -21.92
N PRO A 241 0.18 -21.00 -22.19
CA PRO A 241 1.01 -19.84 -22.55
C PRO A 241 0.58 -19.10 -23.82
N PHE A 242 0.93 -17.82 -23.87
CA PHE A 242 0.82 -16.95 -25.03
C PHE A 242 -0.62 -16.58 -25.43
N ASN A 243 -1.48 -16.42 -24.42
CA ASN A 243 -2.81 -15.88 -24.62
C ASN A 243 -2.86 -14.39 -24.28
N THR A 244 -3.70 -13.65 -24.97
CA THR A 244 -4.08 -12.26 -24.63
C THR A 244 -5.59 -12.23 -24.41
N ILE A 245 -6.01 -11.83 -23.20
CA ILE A 245 -7.42 -11.74 -22.79
C ILE A 245 -7.65 -10.34 -22.26
N GLU A 246 -8.52 -9.59 -22.93
CA GLU A 246 -8.64 -8.16 -22.68
C GLU A 246 -10.06 -7.62 -22.87
N ASN A 247 -10.27 -6.34 -22.45
CA ASN A 247 -11.45 -5.55 -22.76
C ASN A 247 -12.78 -6.19 -22.29
N ASN A 248 -12.93 -6.39 -20.98
CA ASN A 248 -14.11 -6.97 -20.32
C ASN A 248 -14.45 -8.41 -20.78
N SER A 249 -13.43 -9.17 -21.16
CA SER A 249 -13.63 -10.58 -21.47
C SER A 249 -13.98 -11.39 -20.22
N PHE A 250 -14.85 -12.38 -20.40
CA PHE A 250 -15.26 -13.31 -19.36
C PHE A 250 -14.96 -14.75 -19.78
N ILE A 251 -14.22 -15.49 -18.94
CA ILE A 251 -13.98 -16.92 -19.12
C ILE A 251 -14.68 -17.67 -17.99
N GLY A 252 -15.65 -18.51 -18.38
CA GLY A 252 -16.48 -19.29 -17.45
C GLY A 252 -15.72 -20.37 -16.69
N THR A 253 -16.40 -20.97 -15.73
CA THR A 253 -15.86 -22.00 -14.84
C THR A 253 -15.46 -23.27 -15.58
N ASN A 254 -14.38 -23.93 -15.13
CA ASN A 254 -13.85 -25.19 -15.70
C ASN A 254 -13.46 -25.09 -17.19
N CYS A 255 -13.12 -23.90 -17.67
CA CYS A 255 -12.67 -23.72 -19.05
C CYS A 255 -11.19 -24.05 -19.21
N VAL A 256 -10.83 -24.44 -20.43
CA VAL A 256 -9.45 -24.65 -20.86
C VAL A 256 -9.19 -23.75 -22.06
N VAL A 257 -8.23 -22.84 -21.93
CA VAL A 257 -7.80 -21.97 -23.04
C VAL A 257 -6.39 -22.41 -23.45
N LYS A 258 -6.30 -23.05 -24.63
CA LYS A 258 -5.01 -23.47 -25.18
C LYS A 258 -4.20 -22.29 -25.66
N SER A 259 -3.00 -22.49 -26.14
CA SER A 259 -2.03 -21.43 -26.43
C SER A 259 -2.39 -20.59 -27.68
N TYR A 260 -1.84 -19.36 -27.70
CA TYR A 260 -1.90 -18.45 -28.85
C TYR A 260 -3.32 -18.00 -29.23
N ASN A 261 -4.18 -17.80 -28.25
CA ASN A 261 -5.49 -17.18 -28.47
C ASN A 261 -5.47 -15.69 -28.13
N LYS A 262 -6.25 -14.92 -28.87
CA LYS A 262 -6.64 -13.57 -28.52
C LYS A 262 -8.13 -13.55 -28.25
N ILE A 263 -8.50 -13.07 -27.05
CA ILE A 263 -9.90 -12.94 -26.62
C ILE A 263 -10.12 -11.47 -26.22
N ASN A 264 -10.91 -10.78 -27.01
CA ASN A 264 -11.14 -9.35 -26.83
C ASN A 264 -12.66 -9.09 -26.73
N ASN A 265 -13.10 -8.58 -25.58
CA ASN A 265 -14.53 -8.40 -25.29
C ASN A 265 -15.35 -9.68 -25.52
N GLY A 266 -14.74 -10.83 -25.23
CA GLY A 266 -15.31 -12.14 -25.48
C GLY A 266 -16.01 -12.73 -24.26
N TYR A 267 -17.12 -13.43 -24.47
CA TYR A 267 -17.80 -14.20 -23.43
C TYR A 267 -17.66 -15.71 -23.73
N ILE A 268 -16.98 -16.42 -22.85
CA ILE A 268 -16.79 -17.87 -22.92
C ILE A 268 -17.60 -18.53 -21.80
N GLY A 269 -18.57 -19.36 -22.18
CA GLY A 269 -19.40 -20.08 -21.22
C GLY A 269 -18.63 -21.18 -20.47
N ASP A 270 -19.23 -21.68 -19.39
CA ASP A 270 -18.62 -22.71 -18.54
C ASP A 270 -18.31 -24.00 -19.30
N ASN A 271 -17.31 -24.76 -18.81
CA ASN A 271 -16.91 -26.08 -19.33
C ASN A 271 -16.48 -26.05 -20.81
N THR A 272 -15.98 -24.91 -21.30
CA THR A 272 -15.59 -24.71 -22.69
C THR A 272 -14.09 -24.93 -22.86
N THR A 273 -13.72 -25.61 -23.93
CA THR A 273 -12.30 -25.70 -24.38
C THR A 273 -12.12 -24.84 -25.61
N ILE A 274 -11.19 -23.88 -25.54
CA ILE A 274 -10.76 -23.08 -26.68
C ILE A 274 -9.47 -23.68 -27.21
N GLU A 275 -9.49 -24.13 -28.45
CA GLU A 275 -8.31 -24.64 -29.13
C GLU A 275 -7.29 -23.51 -29.40
N SER A 276 -6.09 -23.86 -29.89
CA SER A 276 -5.04 -22.86 -30.15
C SER A 276 -5.33 -22.03 -31.41
N PHE A 277 -4.72 -20.82 -31.45
CA PHE A 277 -4.73 -19.92 -32.60
C PHE A 277 -6.11 -19.34 -32.98
N ASN A 278 -6.96 -19.06 -31.99
CA ASN A 278 -8.23 -18.39 -32.23
C ASN A 278 -8.13 -16.89 -31.94
N ASP A 279 -8.88 -16.11 -32.68
CA ASP A 279 -9.20 -14.70 -32.40
C ASP A 279 -10.69 -14.62 -32.13
N ILE A 280 -11.07 -14.27 -30.88
CA ILE A 280 -12.45 -14.28 -30.40
C ILE A 280 -12.81 -12.89 -29.90
N GLY A 281 -13.96 -12.42 -30.33
CA GLY A 281 -14.53 -11.13 -29.94
C GLY A 281 -14.49 -10.11 -31.07
N ASN A 282 -14.96 -8.91 -30.78
CA ASN A 282 -15.06 -7.80 -31.76
C ASN A 282 -13.95 -6.79 -31.55
#